data_219e5d3ce92dad876467c3802b5a4bfe
#
_entry.id   219e5d3ce92dad876467c3802b5a4bfe
#
_cell.length_a   1.000
_cell.length_b   1.000
_cell.length_c   1.000
_cell.angle_alpha   90.00
_cell.angle_beta   90.00
_cell.angle_gamma   90.00
#
_symmetry.space_group_name_H-M   'P 1'
#
loop_
_entity.id
_entity.type
_entity.pdbx_description
1 polymer ?
#
loop_
_entity_poly.entity_id
_entity_poly.type
_entity_poly.pdbx_seq_one_letter_code
_entity_poly.pdbx_strand_id
1 'polypeptide(L)'
;MKQKKKKIRMAALITVLSVLVLFFAVFLLFQTRKIEVTGNQYCQDEELVKWVQKDKYAFNSIYIWWKYNYGDVTKPAAIESVKVSIKNPWTVVMKVKEKEFLGYFDYQGEFLYFDEDGTAALKTTEVIPGAPFIEGLELNTKKVKMNKKLPVTDQDIFERIVEVTRLSNKYELSSDRLTCSDGGVNLIFGVVTVQLGKGNYEMKIAQISPILEKLNEKFAGQAGVLHLEN
;
A
#
# COMPACT_ATOMS: atom_id res chain seq x y z
N MET A 1 -24.65 -54.77 -34.04
CA MET A 1 -24.11 -54.15 -32.82
C MET A 1 -22.73 -53.47 -33.00
N LYS A 2 -21.73 -54.06 -33.63
CA LYS A 2 -20.37 -53.50 -33.82
C LYS A 2 -20.34 -52.16 -34.55
N GLN A 3 -21.12 -51.97 -35.64
CA GLN A 3 -21.15 -50.72 -36.40
C GLN A 3 -21.74 -49.55 -35.62
N LYS A 4 -22.79 -49.78 -34.78
CA LYS A 4 -23.40 -48.73 -33.96
C LYS A 4 -22.41 -48.22 -32.89
N LYS A 5 -21.64 -49.12 -32.27
CA LYS A 5 -20.58 -48.79 -31.31
C LYS A 5 -19.43 -48.00 -32.00
N LYS A 6 -19.05 -48.29 -33.26
CA LYS A 6 -18.02 -47.55 -34.00
C LYS A 6 -18.49 -46.13 -34.31
N LYS A 7 -19.75 -45.92 -34.75
CA LYS A 7 -20.33 -44.57 -34.97
C LYS A 7 -20.35 -43.74 -33.73
N ILE A 8 -20.75 -44.29 -32.56
CA ILE A 8 -20.78 -43.60 -31.26
C ILE A 8 -19.36 -43.18 -30.83
N ARG A 9 -18.38 -44.09 -30.97
CA ARG A 9 -16.97 -43.76 -30.66
C ARG A 9 -16.42 -42.65 -31.55
N MET A 10 -16.76 -42.67 -32.85
CA MET A 10 -16.32 -41.63 -33.78
C MET A 10 -16.98 -40.30 -33.52
N ALA A 11 -18.27 -40.28 -33.18
CA ALA A 11 -18.98 -39.06 -32.74
C ALA A 11 -18.36 -38.46 -31.46
N ALA A 12 -18.08 -39.30 -30.48
CA ALA A 12 -17.42 -38.86 -29.23
C ALA A 12 -16.01 -38.28 -29.49
N LEU A 13 -15.23 -38.91 -30.38
CA LEU A 13 -13.90 -38.41 -30.76
C LEU A 13 -13.98 -37.04 -31.46
N ILE A 14 -14.93 -36.86 -32.37
CA ILE A 14 -15.16 -35.60 -33.09
C ILE A 14 -15.57 -34.51 -32.06
N THR A 15 -16.47 -34.82 -31.11
CA THR A 15 -16.89 -33.88 -30.06
C THR A 15 -15.69 -33.45 -29.21
N VAL A 16 -14.86 -34.38 -28.74
CA VAL A 16 -13.66 -34.09 -27.99
C VAL A 16 -12.69 -33.20 -28.76
N LEU A 17 -12.45 -33.54 -30.03
CA LEU A 17 -11.57 -32.75 -30.89
C LEU A 17 -12.12 -31.32 -31.12
N SER A 18 -13.43 -31.18 -31.34
CA SER A 18 -14.08 -29.86 -31.47
C SER A 18 -13.94 -29.01 -30.21
N VAL A 19 -14.11 -29.62 -29.02
CA VAL A 19 -13.91 -28.95 -27.73
C VAL A 19 -12.45 -28.50 -27.56
N LEU A 20 -11.49 -29.35 -27.93
CA LEU A 20 -10.06 -29.00 -27.86
C LEU A 20 -9.71 -27.84 -28.81
N VAL A 21 -10.23 -27.84 -30.04
CA VAL A 21 -10.03 -26.76 -31.01
C VAL A 21 -10.63 -25.46 -30.49
N LEU A 22 -11.85 -25.52 -29.93
CA LEU A 22 -12.49 -24.35 -29.34
C LEU A 22 -11.69 -23.81 -28.15
N PHE A 23 -11.24 -24.68 -27.27
CA PHE A 23 -10.40 -24.30 -26.13
C PHE A 23 -9.10 -23.62 -26.59
N PHE A 24 -8.44 -24.18 -27.60
CA PHE A 24 -7.22 -23.61 -28.15
C PHE A 24 -7.47 -22.27 -28.84
N ALA A 25 -8.58 -22.13 -29.57
CA ALA A 25 -8.98 -20.85 -30.15
C ALA A 25 -9.24 -19.76 -29.10
N VAL A 26 -9.96 -20.10 -28.03
CA VAL A 26 -10.17 -19.20 -26.89
C VAL A 26 -8.84 -18.81 -26.23
N PHE A 27 -7.96 -19.79 -26.02
CA PHE A 27 -6.64 -19.54 -25.43
C PHE A 27 -5.80 -18.57 -26.27
N LEU A 28 -5.80 -18.72 -27.61
CA LEU A 28 -5.12 -17.81 -28.53
C LEU A 28 -5.76 -16.42 -28.60
N LEU A 29 -7.08 -16.35 -28.50
CA LEU A 29 -7.81 -15.08 -28.52
C LEU A 29 -7.50 -14.23 -27.28
N PHE A 30 -7.34 -14.86 -26.11
CA PHE A 30 -7.11 -14.18 -24.84
C PHE A 30 -5.62 -13.94 -24.55
N GLN A 31 -4.83 -13.65 -25.56
CA GLN A 31 -3.43 -13.23 -25.39
C GLN A 31 -3.38 -11.79 -24.90
N THR A 32 -2.83 -11.57 -23.70
CA THR A 32 -2.68 -10.24 -23.08
C THR A 32 -1.70 -9.39 -23.91
N ARG A 33 -2.17 -8.25 -24.39
CA ARG A 33 -1.36 -7.24 -25.10
C ARG A 33 -1.24 -5.96 -24.32
N LYS A 34 -2.23 -5.66 -23.46
CA LYS A 34 -2.26 -4.44 -22.66
C LYS A 34 -2.76 -4.73 -21.24
N ILE A 35 -2.08 -4.14 -20.28
CA ILE A 35 -2.51 -4.06 -18.87
C ILE A 35 -2.71 -2.59 -18.58
N GLU A 36 -3.95 -2.20 -18.27
CA GLU A 36 -4.31 -0.85 -17.82
C GLU A 36 -4.36 -0.85 -16.31
N VAL A 37 -3.70 0.11 -15.66
CA VAL A 37 -3.71 0.26 -14.22
C VAL A 37 -4.62 1.42 -13.84
N THR A 38 -5.34 1.31 -12.74
CA THR A 38 -6.22 2.36 -12.22
C THR A 38 -6.26 2.31 -10.70
N GLY A 39 -6.48 3.49 -10.07
CA GLY A 39 -6.62 3.60 -8.62
C GLY A 39 -5.29 3.76 -7.86
N ASN A 40 -4.17 3.76 -8.56
CA ASN A 40 -2.88 4.16 -8.02
C ASN A 40 -2.76 5.69 -7.97
N GLN A 41 -2.07 6.19 -6.97
CA GLN A 41 -1.74 7.60 -6.78
C GLN A 41 -0.22 7.81 -6.73
N TYR A 42 0.49 6.92 -6.06
CA TYR A 42 1.92 7.03 -5.76
C TYR A 42 2.76 5.95 -6.44
N CYS A 43 2.20 4.78 -6.69
CA CYS A 43 2.88 3.74 -7.44
C CYS A 43 2.79 4.01 -8.94
N GLN A 44 3.90 3.85 -9.65
CA GLN A 44 3.94 4.05 -11.10
C GLN A 44 3.28 2.88 -11.83
N ASP A 45 2.51 3.19 -12.89
CA ASP A 45 1.84 2.18 -13.73
C ASP A 45 2.83 1.13 -14.24
N GLU A 46 4.01 1.55 -14.69
CA GLU A 46 5.04 0.69 -15.25
C GLU A 46 5.56 -0.34 -14.24
N GLU A 47 5.67 0.03 -12.97
CA GLU A 47 6.12 -0.89 -11.92
C GLU A 47 5.07 -1.96 -11.64
N LEU A 48 3.80 -1.56 -11.60
CA LEU A 48 2.68 -2.47 -11.38
C LEU A 48 2.48 -3.41 -12.58
N VAL A 49 2.62 -2.91 -13.80
CA VAL A 49 2.61 -3.73 -15.01
C VAL A 49 3.77 -4.72 -15.01
N LYS A 50 4.99 -4.27 -14.70
CA LYS A 50 6.17 -5.15 -14.59
C LYS A 50 6.00 -6.22 -13.51
N TRP A 51 5.35 -5.88 -12.39
CA TRP A 51 5.03 -6.85 -11.34
C TRP A 51 4.16 -7.99 -11.86
N VAL A 52 3.10 -7.70 -12.61
CA VAL A 52 2.25 -8.72 -13.24
C VAL A 52 3.04 -9.51 -14.28
N GLN A 53 3.83 -8.84 -15.11
CA GLN A 53 4.60 -9.47 -16.20
C GLN A 53 5.75 -10.38 -15.74
N LYS A 54 6.17 -10.30 -14.47
CA LYS A 54 7.13 -11.26 -13.89
C LYS A 54 6.58 -12.69 -13.85
N ASP A 55 5.26 -12.84 -13.92
CA ASP A 55 4.65 -14.16 -14.02
C ASP A 55 4.71 -14.67 -15.46
N LYS A 56 5.30 -15.86 -15.63
CA LYS A 56 5.46 -16.51 -16.93
C LYS A 56 4.15 -16.78 -17.68
N TYR A 57 3.02 -16.80 -17.00
CA TYR A 57 1.70 -17.04 -17.60
C TYR A 57 0.89 -15.74 -17.79
N ALA A 58 1.47 -14.57 -17.50
CA ALA A 58 0.81 -13.27 -17.68
C ALA A 58 0.52 -12.90 -19.15
N PHE A 59 0.91 -13.76 -20.11
CA PHE A 59 0.54 -13.61 -21.50
C PHE A 59 -0.93 -13.96 -21.78
N ASN A 60 -1.69 -14.51 -20.81
CA ASN A 60 -3.10 -14.87 -20.97
C ASN A 60 -3.99 -14.07 -20.04
N SER A 61 -4.95 -13.33 -20.62
CA SER A 61 -5.85 -12.42 -19.88
C SER A 61 -6.77 -13.15 -18.90
N ILE A 62 -7.23 -14.36 -19.23
CA ILE A 62 -8.06 -15.18 -18.34
C ILE A 62 -7.24 -15.65 -17.14
N TYR A 63 -5.99 -16.03 -17.36
CA TYR A 63 -5.09 -16.43 -16.30
C TYR A 63 -4.81 -15.27 -15.33
N ILE A 64 -4.48 -14.06 -15.85
CA ILE A 64 -4.28 -12.88 -15.00
C ILE A 64 -5.54 -12.61 -14.19
N TRP A 65 -6.71 -12.56 -14.84
CA TRP A 65 -7.97 -12.33 -14.16
C TRP A 65 -8.21 -13.34 -13.04
N TRP A 66 -8.03 -14.63 -13.30
CA TRP A 66 -8.22 -15.68 -12.32
C TRP A 66 -7.22 -15.59 -11.17
N LYS A 67 -5.93 -15.45 -11.50
CA LYS A 67 -4.85 -15.45 -10.50
C LYS A 67 -4.97 -14.28 -9.53
N TYR A 68 -5.19 -13.07 -10.03
CA TYR A 68 -5.19 -11.85 -9.21
C TYR A 68 -6.50 -11.61 -8.47
N ASN A 69 -7.59 -12.31 -8.82
CA ASN A 69 -8.85 -12.23 -8.06
C ASN A 69 -9.03 -13.38 -7.07
N TYR A 70 -8.45 -14.55 -7.33
CA TYR A 70 -8.74 -15.77 -6.56
C TYR A 70 -7.48 -16.53 -6.11
N GLY A 71 -6.32 -16.24 -6.68
CA GLY A 71 -5.06 -16.86 -6.29
C GLY A 71 -4.38 -16.16 -5.12
N ASP A 72 -3.45 -16.86 -4.49
CA ASP A 72 -2.55 -16.25 -3.51
C ASP A 72 -1.40 -15.54 -4.26
N VAL A 73 -1.38 -14.20 -4.17
CA VAL A 73 -0.40 -13.36 -4.86
C VAL A 73 0.30 -12.47 -3.87
N THR A 74 1.63 -12.58 -3.82
CA THR A 74 2.45 -11.62 -3.06
C THR A 74 2.40 -10.26 -3.73
N LYS A 75 1.71 -9.32 -3.10
CA LYS A 75 1.55 -7.95 -3.59
C LYS A 75 2.80 -7.10 -3.30
N PRO A 76 3.05 -6.03 -4.10
CA PRO A 76 3.99 -4.98 -3.73
C PRO A 76 3.64 -4.38 -2.36
N ALA A 77 4.66 -3.88 -1.64
CA ALA A 77 4.51 -3.38 -0.27
C ALA A 77 3.44 -2.31 -0.12
N ALA A 78 3.40 -1.38 -1.09
CA ALA A 78 2.47 -0.26 -1.09
C ALA A 78 1.03 -0.64 -1.47
N ILE A 79 0.77 -1.88 -1.91
CA ILE A 79 -0.56 -2.28 -2.41
C ILE A 79 -1.35 -3.05 -1.36
N GLU A 80 -2.49 -2.49 -0.97
CA GLU A 80 -3.45 -3.13 -0.06
C GLU A 80 -4.26 -4.21 -0.79
N SER A 81 -4.87 -3.85 -1.92
CA SER A 81 -5.71 -4.78 -2.68
C SER A 81 -5.61 -4.57 -4.18
N VAL A 82 -5.89 -5.65 -4.93
CA VAL A 82 -5.91 -5.66 -6.39
C VAL A 82 -7.18 -6.36 -6.84
N LYS A 83 -7.85 -5.77 -7.84
CA LYS A 83 -8.94 -6.40 -8.59
C LYS A 83 -8.64 -6.31 -10.07
N VAL A 84 -8.78 -7.42 -10.77
CA VAL A 84 -8.58 -7.49 -12.23
C VAL A 84 -9.88 -7.75 -12.94
N SER A 85 -10.14 -7.02 -14.02
CA SER A 85 -11.25 -7.25 -14.94
C SER A 85 -10.75 -7.37 -16.37
N ILE A 86 -11.47 -8.10 -17.21
CA ILE A 86 -11.17 -8.25 -18.64
C ILE A 86 -12.01 -7.22 -19.38
N LYS A 87 -11.35 -6.22 -19.99
CA LYS A 87 -12.01 -5.18 -20.80
C LYS A 87 -12.34 -5.71 -22.20
N ASN A 88 -11.42 -6.48 -22.75
CA ASN A 88 -11.55 -7.23 -23.99
C ASN A 88 -10.55 -8.41 -23.97
N PRO A 89 -10.58 -9.37 -24.89
CA PRO A 89 -9.75 -10.58 -24.82
C PRO A 89 -8.25 -10.33 -24.63
N TRP A 90 -7.73 -9.21 -25.12
CA TRP A 90 -6.29 -8.86 -25.07
C TRP A 90 -5.95 -7.73 -24.12
N THR A 91 -6.94 -7.16 -23.40
CA THR A 91 -6.73 -6.06 -22.44
C THR A 91 -7.35 -6.41 -21.10
N VAL A 92 -6.54 -6.36 -20.07
CA VAL A 92 -6.98 -6.42 -18.67
C VAL A 92 -6.88 -5.05 -18.01
N VAL A 93 -7.82 -4.75 -17.12
CA VAL A 93 -7.78 -3.56 -16.25
C VAL A 93 -7.50 -4.05 -14.85
N MET A 94 -6.41 -3.57 -14.27
CA MET A 94 -6.00 -3.82 -12.91
C MET A 94 -6.36 -2.60 -12.06
N LYS A 95 -7.37 -2.73 -11.20
CA LYS A 95 -7.71 -1.71 -10.22
C LYS A 95 -6.97 -2.02 -8.93
N VAL A 96 -6.10 -1.11 -8.50
CA VAL A 96 -5.35 -1.22 -7.26
C VAL A 96 -5.93 -0.28 -6.20
N LYS A 97 -5.73 -0.65 -4.93
CA LYS A 97 -5.88 0.22 -3.77
C LYS A 97 -4.54 0.24 -3.07
N GLU A 98 -3.96 1.42 -2.93
CA GLU A 98 -2.71 1.62 -2.20
C GLU A 98 -2.98 1.66 -0.70
N LYS A 99 -1.96 1.31 0.09
CA LYS A 99 -2.00 1.40 1.55
C LYS A 99 -1.91 2.85 2.00
N GLU A 100 -2.43 3.13 3.17
CA GLU A 100 -2.14 4.35 3.89
C GLU A 100 -0.73 4.28 4.50
N PHE A 101 0.01 5.39 4.39
CA PHE A 101 1.34 5.49 4.98
C PHE A 101 1.25 6.27 6.28
N LEU A 102 1.84 5.71 7.35
CA LEU A 102 1.82 6.35 8.66
C LEU A 102 2.91 7.40 8.85
N GLY A 103 3.97 7.35 8.06
CA GLY A 103 5.07 8.29 8.13
C GLY A 103 6.19 7.93 7.17
N TYR A 104 7.22 8.77 7.12
CA TYR A 104 8.37 8.54 6.26
C TYR A 104 9.68 9.03 6.88
N PHE A 105 10.78 8.48 6.38
CA PHE A 105 12.16 8.82 6.73
C PHE A 105 12.94 9.26 5.50
N ASP A 106 13.99 10.04 5.70
CA ASP A 106 15.03 10.21 4.68
C ASP A 106 15.81 8.91 4.51
N TYR A 107 15.92 8.45 3.27
CA TYR A 107 16.61 7.22 2.93
C TYR A 107 17.36 7.32 1.61
N GLN A 108 18.67 7.52 1.67
CA GLN A 108 19.56 7.55 0.50
C GLN A 108 19.17 8.57 -0.59
N GLY A 109 18.63 9.73 -0.19
CA GLY A 109 18.18 10.77 -1.09
C GLY A 109 16.76 10.60 -1.62
N GLU A 110 16.03 9.60 -1.13
CA GLU A 110 14.60 9.38 -1.36
C GLU A 110 13.88 9.35 -0.02
N PHE A 111 12.54 9.37 -0.05
CA PHE A 111 11.69 9.18 1.11
C PHE A 111 11.25 7.71 1.20
N LEU A 112 11.44 7.10 2.35
CA LEU A 112 11.02 5.73 2.66
C LEU A 112 9.78 5.76 3.54
N TYR A 113 8.64 5.40 2.98
CA TYR A 113 7.35 5.34 3.65
C TYR A 113 7.12 3.97 4.29
N PHE A 114 6.43 3.97 5.43
CA PHE A 114 6.01 2.74 6.12
C PHE A 114 4.50 2.71 6.36
N ASP A 115 3.96 1.49 6.40
CA ASP A 115 2.54 1.23 6.63
C ASP A 115 2.21 1.08 8.12
N GLU A 116 0.94 0.78 8.43
CA GLU A 116 0.41 0.60 9.79
C GLU A 116 1.09 -0.54 10.59
N ASP A 117 1.74 -1.47 9.91
CA ASP A 117 2.52 -2.55 10.52
C ASP A 117 3.98 -2.17 10.77
N GLY A 118 4.39 -0.94 10.43
CA GLY A 118 5.78 -0.50 10.47
C GLY A 118 6.64 -1.16 9.40
N THR A 119 6.04 -1.56 8.28
CA THR A 119 6.70 -2.23 7.15
C THR A 119 7.12 -1.20 6.11
N ALA A 120 8.34 -1.30 5.57
CA ALA A 120 8.80 -0.48 4.47
C ALA A 120 7.94 -0.74 3.22
N ALA A 121 7.13 0.25 2.84
CA ALA A 121 6.06 0.11 1.86
C ALA A 121 6.36 0.78 0.51
N LEU A 122 6.89 2.00 0.51
CA LEU A 122 7.15 2.77 -0.72
C LEU A 122 8.44 3.56 -0.59
N LYS A 123 9.16 3.69 -1.71
CA LYS A 123 10.27 4.64 -1.89
C LYS A 123 9.91 5.59 -3.01
N THR A 124 10.04 6.88 -2.77
CA THR A 124 9.76 7.92 -3.76
C THR A 124 10.57 9.18 -3.46
N THR A 125 10.75 10.02 -4.47
CA THR A 125 11.36 11.36 -4.30
C THR A 125 10.33 12.45 -3.98
N GLU A 126 9.03 12.11 -4.04
CA GLU A 126 7.94 13.03 -3.79
C GLU A 126 7.41 12.88 -2.36
N VAL A 127 7.03 13.99 -1.74
CA VAL A 127 6.37 14.00 -0.43
C VAL A 127 4.88 13.67 -0.63
N ILE A 128 4.42 12.61 0.05
CA ILE A 128 3.02 12.20 0.04
C ILE A 128 2.28 12.98 1.15
N PRO A 129 1.24 13.75 0.81
CA PRO A 129 0.45 14.48 1.81
C PRO A 129 -0.18 13.53 2.84
N GLY A 130 -0.24 13.99 4.09
CA GLY A 130 -0.91 13.28 5.18
C GLY A 130 -0.01 12.34 5.98
N ALA A 131 1.17 11.99 5.49
CA ALA A 131 2.15 11.22 6.25
C ALA A 131 3.20 12.16 6.85
N PRO A 132 3.43 12.18 8.18
CA PRO A 132 4.42 13.04 8.82
C PRO A 132 5.86 12.55 8.56
N PHE A 133 6.79 13.48 8.50
CA PHE A 133 8.23 13.17 8.55
C PHE A 133 8.61 12.71 9.96
N ILE A 134 9.30 11.57 10.08
CA ILE A 134 9.75 11.04 11.36
C ILE A 134 11.20 11.44 11.61
N GLU A 135 11.42 12.17 12.69
CA GLU A 135 12.72 12.69 13.09
C GLU A 135 13.11 12.18 14.49
N GLY A 136 14.41 11.96 14.69
CA GLY A 136 14.94 11.55 16.00
C GLY A 136 14.91 10.04 16.24
N LEU A 137 14.55 9.22 15.23
CA LEU A 137 14.65 7.76 15.29
C LEU A 137 15.73 7.28 14.34
N GLU A 138 16.68 6.51 14.86
CA GLU A 138 17.76 5.95 14.07
C GLU A 138 17.30 4.71 13.30
N LEU A 139 17.52 4.75 11.99
CA LEU A 139 17.22 3.67 11.06
C LEU A 139 18.52 3.00 10.59
N ASN A 140 18.63 1.67 10.71
CA ASN A 140 19.73 0.93 10.13
C ASN A 140 19.57 0.78 8.61
N THR A 141 20.01 1.79 7.86
CA THR A 141 19.82 1.91 6.41
C THR A 141 20.33 0.71 5.62
N LYS A 142 21.37 0.01 6.10
CA LYS A 142 21.95 -1.17 5.43
C LYS A 142 21.05 -2.40 5.50
N LYS A 143 20.13 -2.45 6.45
CA LYS A 143 19.23 -3.60 6.67
C LYS A 143 17.82 -3.38 6.12
N VAL A 144 17.52 -2.21 5.59
CA VAL A 144 16.21 -1.90 5.01
C VAL A 144 15.90 -2.84 3.84
N LYS A 145 14.73 -3.45 3.87
CA LYS A 145 14.18 -4.27 2.78
C LYS A 145 12.71 -3.94 2.59
N MET A 146 12.30 -3.72 1.35
CA MET A 146 10.89 -3.53 1.02
C MET A 146 10.06 -4.77 1.41
N ASN A 147 8.83 -4.58 1.84
CA ASN A 147 7.95 -5.62 2.40
C ASN A 147 8.46 -6.25 3.72
N LYS A 148 9.32 -5.58 4.45
CA LYS A 148 9.80 -6.02 5.77
C LYS A 148 9.72 -4.89 6.78
N LYS A 149 9.57 -5.25 8.05
CA LYS A 149 9.59 -4.27 9.14
C LYS A 149 10.86 -3.43 9.09
N LEU A 150 10.71 -2.15 9.40
CA LEU A 150 11.82 -1.21 9.43
C LEU A 150 12.84 -1.63 10.50
N PRO A 151 14.12 -1.69 10.14
CA PRO A 151 15.18 -2.04 11.08
C PRO A 151 15.60 -0.81 11.91
N VAL A 152 14.73 -0.39 12.82
CA VAL A 152 14.97 0.71 13.76
C VAL A 152 15.86 0.26 14.92
N THR A 153 16.61 1.19 15.51
CA THR A 153 17.47 0.91 16.65
C THR A 153 16.67 0.78 17.94
N ASP A 154 15.66 1.65 18.12
CA ASP A 154 14.77 1.62 19.28
C ASP A 154 13.36 1.19 18.83
N GLN A 155 13.03 -0.06 19.09
CA GLN A 155 11.74 -0.64 18.71
C GLN A 155 10.59 -0.09 19.57
N ASP A 156 10.83 0.22 20.85
CA ASP A 156 9.79 0.71 21.74
C ASP A 156 9.33 2.12 21.34
N ILE A 157 10.29 2.98 20.98
CA ILE A 157 9.97 4.31 20.43
C ILE A 157 9.23 4.17 19.09
N PHE A 158 9.66 3.27 18.23
CA PHE A 158 9.01 3.06 16.95
C PHE A 158 7.56 2.59 17.08
N GLU A 159 7.27 1.67 18.00
CA GLU A 159 5.89 1.22 18.29
C GLU A 159 5.01 2.37 18.77
N ARG A 160 5.56 3.27 19.60
CA ARG A 160 4.85 4.50 20.01
C ARG A 160 4.58 5.45 18.83
N ILE A 161 5.55 5.60 17.94
CA ILE A 161 5.37 6.38 16.70
C ILE A 161 4.20 5.81 15.88
N VAL A 162 4.21 4.51 15.63
CA VAL A 162 3.14 3.82 14.88
C VAL A 162 1.78 4.02 15.57
N GLU A 163 1.72 3.89 16.91
CA GLU A 163 0.49 4.10 17.67
C GLU A 163 0.01 5.55 17.54
N VAL A 164 0.88 6.53 17.78
CA VAL A 164 0.56 7.96 17.71
C VAL A 164 0.10 8.35 16.32
N THR A 165 0.79 7.90 15.27
CA THR A 165 0.41 8.22 13.89
C THR A 165 -0.91 7.58 13.48
N ARG A 166 -1.15 6.32 13.89
CA ARG A 166 -2.44 5.66 13.67
C ARG A 166 -3.59 6.40 14.36
N LEU A 167 -3.38 6.84 15.61
CA LEU A 167 -4.37 7.64 16.34
C LEU A 167 -4.56 9.02 15.69
N SER A 168 -3.48 9.68 15.23
CA SER A 168 -3.59 10.94 14.50
C SER A 168 -4.47 10.79 13.27
N ASN A 169 -4.27 9.74 12.46
CA ASN A 169 -5.12 9.45 11.31
C ASN A 169 -6.59 9.19 11.72
N LYS A 170 -6.81 8.42 12.80
CA LYS A 170 -8.17 8.17 13.35
C LYS A 170 -8.92 9.45 13.71
N TYR A 171 -8.20 10.45 14.23
CA TYR A 171 -8.75 11.76 14.61
C TYR A 171 -8.56 12.84 13.55
N GLU A 172 -8.21 12.45 12.30
CA GLU A 172 -8.02 13.34 11.15
C GLU A 172 -7.01 14.45 11.39
N LEU A 173 -5.97 14.18 12.21
CA LEU A 173 -4.90 15.10 12.51
C LEU A 173 -3.73 14.90 11.56
N SER A 174 -3.44 15.91 10.73
CA SER A 174 -2.29 15.91 9.82
C SER A 174 -1.16 16.74 10.42
N SER A 175 -0.21 16.09 11.11
CA SER A 175 1.03 16.74 11.55
C SER A 175 2.07 16.76 10.43
N ASP A 176 2.86 17.83 10.35
CA ASP A 176 3.93 17.95 9.36
C ASP A 176 5.10 17.02 9.71
N ARG A 177 5.40 16.92 11.03
CA ARG A 177 6.54 16.17 11.54
C ARG A 177 6.20 15.54 12.88
N LEU A 178 6.87 14.43 13.14
CA LEU A 178 6.86 13.75 14.43
C LEU A 178 8.30 13.64 14.91
N THR A 179 8.57 14.09 16.13
CA THR A 179 9.90 14.01 16.73
C THR A 179 9.88 13.16 17.99
N CYS A 180 11.01 12.52 18.26
CA CYS A 180 11.21 11.72 19.46
C CYS A 180 12.29 12.34 20.31
N SER A 181 11.99 12.61 21.59
CA SER A 181 12.94 13.09 22.58
C SER A 181 12.63 12.50 23.95
N ASP A 182 13.67 12.13 24.71
CA ASP A 182 13.59 11.58 26.07
C ASP A 182 12.56 10.45 26.24
N GLY A 183 12.40 9.66 25.16
CA GLY A 183 11.44 8.55 25.09
C GLY A 183 9.98 8.96 24.98
N GLY A 184 9.70 10.25 24.77
CA GLY A 184 8.39 10.79 24.43
C GLY A 184 8.24 11.07 22.94
N VAL A 185 6.99 11.31 22.52
CA VAL A 185 6.63 11.64 21.15
C VAL A 185 6.04 13.04 21.10
N ASN A 186 6.50 13.85 20.15
CA ASN A 186 5.97 15.19 19.90
C ASN A 186 5.42 15.26 18.49
N LEU A 187 4.29 15.93 18.30
CA LEU A 187 3.70 16.26 17.00
C LEU A 187 3.94 17.73 16.67
N ILE A 188 4.30 18.03 15.44
CA ILE A 188 4.55 19.39 14.98
C ILE A 188 3.51 19.74 13.91
N PHE A 189 2.80 20.85 14.15
CA PHE A 189 1.80 21.43 13.26
C PHE A 189 2.23 22.87 12.91
N GLY A 190 2.92 23.04 11.79
CA GLY A 190 3.53 24.31 11.40
C GLY A 190 4.50 24.83 12.46
N VAL A 191 4.08 25.88 13.20
CA VAL A 191 4.87 26.51 14.26
C VAL A 191 4.50 26.04 15.68
N VAL A 192 3.52 25.14 15.81
CA VAL A 192 3.05 24.62 17.11
C VAL A 192 3.61 23.22 17.34
N THR A 193 4.25 23.03 18.48
CA THR A 193 4.71 21.71 18.95
C THR A 193 3.78 21.18 20.01
N VAL A 194 3.28 19.96 19.86
CA VAL A 194 2.46 19.26 20.85
C VAL A 194 3.29 18.16 21.49
N GLN A 195 3.59 18.31 22.77
CA GLN A 195 4.36 17.33 23.56
C GLN A 195 3.41 16.32 24.19
N LEU A 196 3.42 15.07 23.65
CA LEU A 196 2.55 14.00 24.14
C LEU A 196 3.16 13.24 25.33
N GLY A 197 4.50 13.29 25.47
CA GLY A 197 5.20 12.48 26.47
C GLY A 197 4.99 10.97 26.23
N LYS A 198 4.62 10.23 27.30
CA LYS A 198 4.43 8.78 27.27
C LYS A 198 3.00 8.39 27.68
N GLY A 199 2.44 7.38 26.99
CA GLY A 199 1.16 6.75 27.34
C GLY A 199 -0.09 7.62 27.18
N ASN A 200 -1.24 7.01 27.30
CA ASN A 200 -2.56 7.64 27.16
C ASN A 200 -2.76 8.45 25.88
N TYR A 201 -2.11 8.01 24.79
CA TYR A 201 -2.08 8.76 23.53
C TYR A 201 -3.46 9.04 22.96
N GLU A 202 -4.39 8.09 23.02
CA GLU A 202 -5.74 8.28 22.48
C GLU A 202 -6.47 9.48 23.12
N MET A 203 -6.44 9.58 24.45
CA MET A 203 -7.07 10.68 25.18
C MET A 203 -6.40 12.02 24.88
N LYS A 204 -5.07 12.04 24.77
CA LYS A 204 -4.28 13.24 24.48
C LYS A 204 -4.53 13.73 23.06
N ILE A 205 -4.48 12.83 22.07
CA ILE A 205 -4.65 13.14 20.65
C ILE A 205 -6.08 13.63 20.36
N ALA A 206 -7.10 13.05 20.98
CA ALA A 206 -8.49 13.49 20.84
C ALA A 206 -8.73 14.96 21.23
N GLN A 207 -7.86 15.54 22.07
CA GLN A 207 -7.98 16.93 22.54
C GLN A 207 -7.24 17.93 21.64
N ILE A 208 -6.37 17.48 20.74
CA ILE A 208 -5.47 18.35 19.96
C ILE A 208 -6.28 19.26 19.02
N SER A 209 -7.18 18.72 18.19
CA SER A 209 -7.92 19.49 17.18
C SER A 209 -8.64 20.69 17.79
N PRO A 210 -9.51 20.54 18.80
CA PRO A 210 -10.21 21.69 19.39
C PRO A 210 -9.28 22.68 20.08
N ILE A 211 -8.10 22.26 20.56
CA ILE A 211 -7.13 23.19 21.16
C ILE A 211 -6.42 23.96 20.05
N LEU A 212 -5.97 23.31 18.96
CA LEU A 212 -5.34 23.98 17.83
C LEU A 212 -6.26 25.00 17.16
N GLU A 213 -7.56 24.67 17.01
CA GLU A 213 -8.56 25.62 16.48
C GLU A 213 -8.63 26.89 17.35
N LYS A 214 -8.74 26.76 18.67
CA LYS A 214 -8.76 27.90 19.57
C LYS A 214 -7.44 28.68 19.58
N LEU A 215 -6.31 28.01 19.44
CA LEU A 215 -5.02 28.67 19.33
C LEU A 215 -4.92 29.48 18.03
N ASN A 216 -5.37 28.93 16.93
CA ASN A 216 -5.39 29.64 15.65
C ASN A 216 -6.32 30.87 15.67
N GLU A 217 -7.47 30.79 16.34
CA GLU A 217 -8.36 31.93 16.48
C GLU A 217 -7.74 33.11 17.26
N LYS A 218 -6.96 32.78 18.32
CA LYS A 218 -6.42 33.81 19.22
C LYS A 218 -5.00 34.23 18.91
N PHE A 219 -4.19 33.34 18.38
CA PHE A 219 -2.73 33.46 18.25
C PHE A 219 -2.24 33.01 16.85
N ALA A 220 -3.00 33.30 15.82
CA ALA A 220 -2.66 32.86 14.43
C ALA A 220 -1.20 33.13 14.07
N GLY A 221 -0.49 32.09 13.66
CA GLY A 221 0.89 32.17 13.21
C GLY A 221 1.97 32.35 14.30
N GLN A 222 1.58 32.34 15.59
CA GLN A 222 2.55 32.39 16.68
C GLN A 222 3.07 30.99 17.03
N ALA A 223 4.39 30.91 17.24
CA ALA A 223 5.01 29.68 17.70
C ALA A 223 4.59 29.39 19.15
N GLY A 224 4.32 28.12 19.45
CA GLY A 224 3.91 27.70 20.78
C GLY A 224 4.18 26.23 21.06
N VAL A 225 4.11 25.89 22.35
CA VAL A 225 4.23 24.50 22.80
C VAL A 225 2.98 24.14 23.60
N LEU A 226 2.30 23.08 23.23
CA LEU A 226 1.19 22.49 23.94
C LEU A 226 1.69 21.27 24.72
N HIS A 227 1.63 21.38 26.07
CA HIS A 227 2.05 20.35 26.99
C HIS A 227 0.90 19.39 27.32
N LEU A 228 0.95 18.15 26.86
CA LEU A 228 0.00 17.07 27.16
C LEU A 228 0.69 15.88 27.84
N GLU A 229 1.92 16.05 28.28
CA GLU A 229 2.77 15.00 28.84
C GLU A 229 2.40 14.54 30.27
N ASN A 230 1.53 15.25 30.96
CA ASN A 230 1.09 14.95 32.33
C ASN A 230 -0.19 14.15 32.40
#